data_f4a30b3b952687e0a7fdb75694708437
#
_entry.id   f4a30b3b952687e0a7fdb75694708437
#
_cell.length_a   1.000
_cell.length_b   1.000
_cell.length_c   1.000
_cell.angle_alpha   90.00
_cell.angle_beta   90.00
_cell.angle_gamma   90.00
#
_symmetry.space_group_name_H-M   'P 1'
#
loop_
_entity.id
_entity.type
_entity.pdbx_description
1 polymer ?
#
loop_
_entity_poly.entity_id
_entity_poly.type
_entity_poly.pdbx_seq_one_letter_code
_entity_poly.pdbx_strand_id
1 'polypeptide(L)'
;MSLADSPAWRDLAAHAEVLRPLHLRELFAADPERFANFSLRHGGLLLDFSKQRVGAETLALLRQFATAADLDGWKARMVAGDPINHTEDRAVRHMALRSGDQAPAEVRAVLARMQRFCESIHSGRRRGFSGERISDVVNIGIGGSDLGPRMAVKALAAWQQPDINVHFVANVDSADIAPLLARLNPRTTLFIVASKTFTTLETLTNARTARDWLVTAAGDPSAVARHFVALSTNLDATWEFGIAAENVFEFWDWVGGRFSLWSAIGLSVALAVGWRHFEQFLAGARAMDAHFLAAPAAENLPLTLALLTLWNTNFLGAGTHAVLPYSQSLALLPAYLQQLEMESNGKQTDRDGNRLGIATSPVLWGEAGTNGQHSFFQLFHQGGQTIPCDFIALREADFPLAGHHAKLLANCLAQSAALAFGQSRDEVEAAGVPPALAPYKVFPGNQPSTTLVLPRLNPYTLGQLLALYEHKVFCLG
;
A
#
# COMPACT_ATOMS: atom_id res chain seq x y z
N MET A 1 8.63 31.01 6.64
CA MET A 1 8.99 30.42 7.98
C MET A 1 8.80 28.92 7.82
N SER A 2 9.83 28.13 8.13
CA SER A 2 9.72 26.67 8.06
C SER A 2 8.62 26.18 9.00
N LEU A 3 7.90 25.10 8.64
CA LEU A 3 6.95 24.46 9.55
C LEU A 3 7.58 24.04 10.89
N ALA A 4 8.86 23.66 10.86
CA ALA A 4 9.65 23.33 12.06
C ALA A 4 9.90 24.54 13.00
N ASP A 5 9.78 25.78 12.49
CA ASP A 5 9.93 27.01 13.26
C ASP A 5 8.56 27.57 13.74
N SER A 6 7.46 26.90 13.38
CA SER A 6 6.11 27.35 13.71
C SER A 6 5.82 27.25 15.23
N PRO A 7 4.93 28.08 15.79
CA PRO A 7 4.45 27.92 17.15
C PRO A 7 3.90 26.52 17.42
N ALA A 8 3.08 25.99 16.49
CA ALA A 8 2.46 24.67 16.63
C ALA A 8 3.50 23.53 16.71
N TRP A 9 4.63 23.62 16.01
CA TRP A 9 5.74 22.66 16.16
C TRP A 9 6.40 22.76 17.52
N ARG A 10 6.64 23.98 18.03
CA ARG A 10 7.24 24.19 19.37
C ARG A 10 6.34 23.68 20.48
N ASP A 11 5.01 23.86 20.36
CA ASP A 11 4.04 23.33 21.30
C ASP A 11 4.08 21.79 21.34
N LEU A 12 4.15 21.14 20.16
CA LEU A 12 4.33 19.69 20.06
C LEU A 12 5.66 19.22 20.67
N ALA A 13 6.75 19.94 20.43
CA ALA A 13 8.06 19.62 21.00
C ALA A 13 8.06 19.74 22.55
N ALA A 14 7.46 20.79 23.08
CA ALA A 14 7.31 20.96 24.53
C ALA A 14 6.43 19.85 25.15
N HIS A 15 5.32 19.51 24.49
CA HIS A 15 4.43 18.44 24.92
C HIS A 15 5.10 17.06 24.87
N ALA A 16 5.99 16.82 23.91
CA ALA A 16 6.75 15.57 23.80
C ALA A 16 7.63 15.32 25.03
N GLU A 17 8.24 16.37 25.61
CA GLU A 17 9.04 16.23 26.84
C GLU A 17 8.18 15.77 28.03
N VAL A 18 6.91 16.18 28.09
CA VAL A 18 5.96 15.75 29.13
C VAL A 18 5.56 14.28 28.94
N LEU A 19 5.34 13.84 27.68
CA LEU A 19 4.89 12.47 27.40
C LEU A 19 6.01 11.44 27.34
N ARG A 20 7.23 11.86 27.04
CA ARG A 20 8.37 10.94 26.86
C ARG A 20 8.64 10.00 28.04
N PRO A 21 8.54 10.44 29.32
CA PRO A 21 8.76 9.56 30.45
C PRO A 21 7.57 8.61 30.72
N LEU A 22 6.37 8.88 30.20
CA LEU A 22 5.18 8.10 30.51
C LEU A 22 5.18 6.75 29.79
N HIS A 23 4.78 5.71 30.53
CA HIS A 23 4.62 4.38 30.01
C HIS A 23 3.17 4.14 29.56
N LEU A 24 2.97 3.31 28.51
CA LEU A 24 1.62 2.94 28.07
C LEU A 24 0.76 2.32 29.17
N ARG A 25 1.34 1.59 30.12
CA ARG A 25 0.61 1.07 31.28
C ARG A 25 -0.01 2.21 32.10
N GLU A 26 0.70 3.32 32.29
CA GLU A 26 0.20 4.49 33.02
C GLU A 26 -0.90 5.20 32.24
N LEU A 27 -0.74 5.33 30.92
CA LEU A 27 -1.77 5.93 30.06
C LEU A 27 -3.06 5.10 30.03
N PHE A 28 -2.99 3.77 30.08
CA PHE A 28 -4.16 2.90 30.18
C PHE A 28 -4.76 2.92 31.60
N ALA A 29 -3.95 3.03 32.67
CA ALA A 29 -4.43 3.14 34.01
C ALA A 29 -5.16 4.48 34.27
N ALA A 30 -4.69 5.55 33.63
CA ALA A 30 -5.30 6.88 33.75
C ALA A 30 -6.60 7.03 32.94
N ASP A 31 -6.80 6.23 31.89
CA ASP A 31 -7.98 6.29 31.04
C ASP A 31 -8.54 4.87 30.78
N PRO A 32 -9.48 4.40 31.59
CA PRO A 32 -10.14 3.11 31.41
C PRO A 32 -10.90 2.98 30.06
N GLU A 33 -11.37 4.11 29.50
CA GLU A 33 -12.07 4.18 28.22
C GLU A 33 -11.10 4.39 27.04
N ARG A 34 -9.80 4.21 27.25
CA ARG A 34 -8.76 4.55 26.28
C ARG A 34 -8.97 3.90 24.90
N PHE A 35 -9.44 2.66 24.86
CA PHE A 35 -9.78 2.04 23.59
C PHE A 35 -10.90 2.79 22.85
N ALA A 36 -11.96 3.19 23.56
CA ALA A 36 -13.06 3.95 22.97
C ALA A 36 -12.60 5.34 22.51
N ASN A 37 -11.80 6.03 23.34
CA ASN A 37 -11.31 7.38 23.09
C ASN A 37 -10.25 7.44 21.97
N PHE A 38 -9.52 6.36 21.73
CA PHE A 38 -8.42 6.27 20.74
C PHE A 38 -8.68 5.18 19.70
N SER A 39 -9.92 5.09 19.22
CA SER A 39 -10.29 4.28 18.07
C SER A 39 -11.27 5.01 17.15
N LEU A 40 -11.17 4.75 15.86
CA LEU A 40 -12.05 5.29 14.82
C LEU A 40 -12.63 4.17 13.98
N ARG A 41 -13.82 4.41 13.40
CA ARG A 41 -14.49 3.44 12.53
C ARG A 41 -14.99 4.12 11.26
N HIS A 42 -14.76 3.48 10.13
CA HIS A 42 -15.34 3.92 8.86
C HIS A 42 -15.51 2.73 7.91
N GLY A 43 -16.69 2.58 7.29
CA GLY A 43 -16.95 1.58 6.24
C GLY A 43 -16.65 0.12 6.66
N GLY A 44 -16.75 -0.20 7.95
CA GLY A 44 -16.41 -1.51 8.52
C GLY A 44 -14.95 -1.65 8.97
N LEU A 45 -14.07 -0.71 8.63
CA LEU A 45 -12.71 -0.63 9.17
C LEU A 45 -12.74 -0.13 10.60
N LEU A 46 -11.91 -0.72 11.45
CA LEU A 46 -11.56 -0.22 12.78
C LEU A 46 -10.08 0.18 12.78
N LEU A 47 -9.80 1.40 13.18
CA LEU A 47 -8.47 1.91 13.48
C LEU A 47 -8.36 2.06 14.99
N ASP A 48 -7.66 1.16 15.66
CA ASP A 48 -7.31 1.24 17.09
C ASP A 48 -5.89 1.80 17.23
N PHE A 49 -5.77 3.00 17.78
CA PHE A 49 -4.50 3.64 18.10
C PHE A 49 -4.35 3.89 19.62
N SER A 50 -5.10 3.15 20.43
CA SER A 50 -5.03 3.22 21.90
C SER A 50 -3.64 2.88 22.46
N LYS A 51 -2.86 2.09 21.70
CA LYS A 51 -1.48 1.72 22.04
C LYS A 51 -0.42 2.65 21.45
N GLN A 52 -0.83 3.83 20.97
CA GLN A 52 0.11 4.92 20.62
C GLN A 52 0.45 5.72 21.89
N ARG A 53 1.67 6.25 21.94
CA ARG A 53 2.14 7.11 23.06
C ARG A 53 1.63 8.53 22.86
N VAL A 54 0.31 8.70 22.97
CA VAL A 54 -0.41 9.96 22.79
C VAL A 54 -1.50 10.11 23.85
N GLY A 55 -1.84 11.34 24.17
CA GLY A 55 -3.02 11.72 24.96
C GLY A 55 -3.99 12.56 24.12
N ALA A 56 -5.11 12.98 24.72
CA ALA A 56 -6.07 13.85 24.06
C ALA A 56 -5.46 15.20 23.64
N GLU A 57 -4.60 15.76 24.48
CA GLU A 57 -3.85 17.00 24.22
C GLU A 57 -2.90 16.81 23.03
N THR A 58 -2.17 15.67 22.95
CA THR A 58 -1.30 15.36 21.80
C THR A 58 -2.08 15.42 20.50
N LEU A 59 -3.26 14.78 20.45
CA LEU A 59 -4.10 14.78 19.25
C LEU A 59 -4.63 16.18 18.92
N ALA A 60 -4.94 16.99 19.92
CA ALA A 60 -5.37 18.38 19.70
C ALA A 60 -4.24 19.20 19.08
N LEU A 61 -3.02 19.12 19.62
CA LEU A 61 -1.84 19.83 19.09
C LEU A 61 -1.46 19.38 17.69
N LEU A 62 -1.52 18.06 17.40
CA LEU A 62 -1.27 17.51 16.06
C LEU A 62 -2.27 18.02 15.03
N ARG A 63 -3.56 18.14 15.38
CA ARG A 63 -4.58 18.73 14.49
C ARG A 63 -4.36 20.23 14.29
N GLN A 64 -3.97 20.96 15.33
CA GLN A 64 -3.58 22.38 15.19
C GLN A 64 -2.38 22.53 14.25
N PHE A 65 -1.39 21.65 14.33
CA PHE A 65 -0.28 21.62 13.39
C PHE A 65 -0.73 21.37 11.95
N ALA A 66 -1.62 20.39 11.71
CA ALA A 66 -2.18 20.14 10.38
C ALA A 66 -2.93 21.35 9.81
N THR A 67 -3.66 22.09 10.66
CA THR A 67 -4.32 23.34 10.27
C THR A 67 -3.29 24.43 9.95
N ALA A 68 -2.25 24.58 10.74
CA ALA A 68 -1.17 25.53 10.50
C ALA A 68 -0.38 25.23 9.21
N ALA A 69 -0.31 23.95 8.82
CA ALA A 69 0.26 23.49 7.57
C ALA A 69 -0.67 23.65 6.35
N ASP A 70 -1.85 24.23 6.52
CA ASP A 70 -2.86 24.44 5.46
C ASP A 70 -3.28 23.13 4.76
N LEU A 71 -3.38 22.02 5.51
CA LEU A 71 -3.71 20.71 4.92
C LEU A 71 -5.02 20.73 4.13
N ASP A 72 -6.05 21.45 4.61
CA ASP A 72 -7.33 21.55 3.91
C ASP A 72 -7.20 22.35 2.61
N GLY A 73 -6.36 23.38 2.57
CA GLY A 73 -6.01 24.07 1.33
C GLY A 73 -5.26 23.16 0.35
N TRP A 74 -4.36 22.30 0.83
CA TRP A 74 -3.70 21.30 -0.03
C TRP A 74 -4.66 20.26 -0.58
N LYS A 75 -5.63 19.77 0.22
CA LYS A 75 -6.70 18.89 -0.27
C LYS A 75 -7.53 19.58 -1.36
N ALA A 76 -7.91 20.84 -1.14
CA ALA A 76 -8.68 21.61 -2.12
C ALA A 76 -7.91 21.76 -3.45
N ARG A 77 -6.62 22.09 -3.40
CA ARG A 77 -5.76 22.19 -4.58
C ARG A 77 -5.63 20.86 -5.32
N MET A 78 -5.46 19.73 -4.58
CA MET A 78 -5.41 18.39 -5.18
C MET A 78 -6.72 18.07 -5.93
N VAL A 79 -7.87 18.35 -5.32
CA VAL A 79 -9.20 18.13 -5.93
C VAL A 79 -9.43 19.03 -7.13
N ALA A 80 -9.02 20.30 -7.06
CA ALA A 80 -9.09 21.25 -8.17
C ALA A 80 -8.21 20.83 -9.36
N GLY A 81 -7.19 20.01 -9.11
CA GLY A 81 -6.23 19.60 -10.14
C GLY A 81 -5.13 20.62 -10.37
N ASP A 82 -4.82 21.43 -9.36
CA ASP A 82 -3.68 22.32 -9.41
C ASP A 82 -2.38 21.55 -9.55
N PRO A 83 -1.33 22.12 -10.17
CA PRO A 83 -0.03 21.44 -10.38
C PRO A 83 0.77 21.40 -9.06
N ILE A 84 0.25 20.69 -8.06
CA ILE A 84 0.88 20.57 -6.74
C ILE A 84 2.16 19.72 -6.72
N ASN A 85 2.39 18.89 -7.72
CA ASN A 85 3.71 18.30 -7.98
C ASN A 85 4.59 19.33 -8.71
N HIS A 86 5.16 20.26 -7.95
CA HIS A 86 5.85 21.44 -8.48
C HIS A 86 7.16 21.10 -9.21
N THR A 87 7.83 19.99 -8.88
CA THR A 87 9.10 19.60 -9.53
C THR A 87 8.90 19.09 -10.96
N GLU A 88 7.71 18.63 -11.29
CA GLU A 88 7.33 18.13 -12.60
C GLU A 88 6.25 19.00 -13.27
N ASP A 89 5.79 20.05 -12.59
CA ASP A 89 4.67 20.93 -12.98
C ASP A 89 3.42 20.13 -13.38
N ARG A 90 3.00 19.20 -12.50
CA ARG A 90 1.88 18.30 -12.76
C ARG A 90 0.82 18.33 -11.67
N ALA A 91 -0.42 18.15 -12.08
CA ALA A 91 -1.52 17.86 -11.18
C ALA A 91 -1.33 16.47 -10.52
N VAL A 92 -1.90 16.30 -9.32
CA VAL A 92 -1.97 15.02 -8.60
C VAL A 92 -3.43 14.59 -8.53
N ARG A 93 -3.88 13.74 -9.47
CA ARG A 93 -5.31 13.44 -9.68
C ARG A 93 -5.64 11.95 -9.59
N HIS A 94 -4.86 11.15 -8.85
CA HIS A 94 -5.09 9.71 -8.75
C HIS A 94 -6.51 9.34 -8.26
N MET A 95 -7.17 10.17 -7.44
CA MET A 95 -8.57 9.96 -7.06
C MET A 95 -9.53 10.01 -8.26
N ALA A 96 -9.23 10.80 -9.30
CA ALA A 96 -10.06 10.88 -10.50
C ALA A 96 -10.15 9.54 -11.26
N LEU A 97 -9.17 8.65 -11.10
CA LEU A 97 -9.16 7.31 -11.72
C LEU A 97 -10.26 6.40 -11.19
N ARG A 98 -10.77 6.66 -9.99
CA ARG A 98 -11.72 5.82 -9.26
C ARG A 98 -12.99 6.55 -8.83
N SER A 99 -13.23 7.77 -9.34
CA SER A 99 -14.38 8.59 -8.97
C SER A 99 -15.71 8.17 -9.63
N GLY A 100 -15.75 7.03 -10.32
CA GLY A 100 -16.96 6.46 -10.91
C GLY A 100 -17.53 7.35 -12.03
N ASP A 101 -18.82 7.68 -11.95
CA ASP A 101 -19.49 8.51 -12.97
C ASP A 101 -18.95 9.95 -13.02
N GLN A 102 -18.28 10.41 -11.95
CA GLN A 102 -17.63 11.72 -11.88
C GLN A 102 -16.21 11.70 -12.48
N ALA A 103 -15.69 10.54 -12.89
CA ALA A 103 -14.38 10.46 -13.50
C ALA A 103 -14.35 11.22 -14.84
N PRO A 104 -13.20 11.81 -15.23
CA PRO A 104 -13.01 12.41 -16.53
C PRO A 104 -13.45 11.48 -17.67
N ALA A 105 -13.93 12.06 -18.78
CA ALA A 105 -14.47 11.27 -19.88
C ALA A 105 -13.43 10.30 -20.47
N GLU A 106 -12.16 10.74 -20.57
CA GLU A 106 -11.04 9.92 -21.02
C GLU A 106 -10.77 8.74 -20.07
N VAL A 107 -10.88 8.93 -18.75
CA VAL A 107 -10.74 7.84 -17.75
C VAL A 107 -11.83 6.80 -17.94
N ARG A 108 -13.09 7.26 -18.05
CA ARG A 108 -14.24 6.35 -18.28
C ARG A 108 -14.09 5.58 -19.60
N ALA A 109 -13.58 6.24 -20.64
CA ALA A 109 -13.36 5.59 -21.94
C ALA A 109 -12.31 4.47 -21.86
N VAL A 110 -11.18 4.71 -21.15
CA VAL A 110 -10.15 3.68 -20.93
C VAL A 110 -10.69 2.56 -20.06
N LEU A 111 -11.37 2.84 -18.97
CA LEU A 111 -11.97 1.81 -18.10
C LEU A 111 -13.00 0.95 -18.87
N ALA A 112 -13.83 1.55 -19.72
CA ALA A 112 -14.77 0.81 -20.57
C ALA A 112 -14.06 -0.06 -21.62
N ARG A 113 -12.90 0.36 -22.14
CA ARG A 113 -12.07 -0.47 -23.03
C ARG A 113 -11.46 -1.65 -22.26
N MET A 114 -10.93 -1.40 -21.05
CA MET A 114 -10.40 -2.45 -20.17
C MET A 114 -11.48 -3.48 -19.84
N GLN A 115 -12.69 -3.04 -19.52
CA GLN A 115 -13.83 -3.94 -19.27
C GLN A 115 -14.08 -4.87 -20.46
N ARG A 116 -14.26 -4.31 -21.65
CA ARG A 116 -14.50 -5.12 -22.86
C ARG A 116 -13.36 -6.09 -23.13
N PHE A 117 -12.12 -5.66 -22.90
CA PHE A 117 -10.95 -6.51 -23.05
C PHE A 117 -10.97 -7.67 -22.04
N CYS A 118 -11.18 -7.42 -20.75
CA CYS A 118 -11.30 -8.45 -19.73
C CYS A 118 -12.41 -9.45 -20.04
N GLU A 119 -13.60 -8.96 -20.42
CA GLU A 119 -14.72 -9.81 -20.81
C GLU A 119 -14.41 -10.65 -22.05
N SER A 120 -13.62 -10.13 -23.00
CA SER A 120 -13.22 -10.89 -24.20
C SER A 120 -12.24 -12.04 -23.88
N ILE A 121 -11.35 -11.84 -22.90
CA ILE A 121 -10.44 -12.89 -22.40
C ILE A 121 -11.24 -13.94 -21.61
N HIS A 122 -12.03 -13.54 -20.62
CA HIS A 122 -12.78 -14.46 -19.76
C HIS A 122 -13.79 -15.28 -20.52
N SER A 123 -14.48 -14.69 -21.52
CA SER A 123 -15.42 -15.41 -22.37
C SER A 123 -14.74 -16.33 -23.41
N GLY A 124 -13.43 -16.22 -23.60
CA GLY A 124 -12.67 -16.93 -24.64
C GLY A 124 -12.96 -16.45 -26.06
N ARG A 125 -13.54 -15.24 -26.23
CA ARG A 125 -13.69 -14.60 -27.55
C ARG A 125 -12.33 -14.16 -28.09
N ARG A 126 -11.46 -13.61 -27.23
CA ARG A 126 -10.08 -13.32 -27.57
C ARG A 126 -9.23 -14.57 -27.38
N ARG A 127 -8.47 -14.92 -28.41
CA ARG A 127 -7.69 -16.15 -28.46
C ARG A 127 -6.26 -15.86 -28.93
N GLY A 128 -5.34 -16.74 -28.58
CA GLY A 128 -3.96 -16.71 -29.06
C GLY A 128 -3.86 -16.96 -30.57
N PHE A 129 -2.64 -16.94 -31.09
CA PHE A 129 -2.35 -17.13 -32.52
C PHE A 129 -2.81 -18.51 -33.02
N SER A 130 -2.81 -19.52 -32.15
CA SER A 130 -3.24 -20.89 -32.45
C SER A 130 -4.77 -21.09 -32.40
N GLY A 131 -5.53 -20.07 -31.95
CA GLY A 131 -6.96 -20.19 -31.71
C GLY A 131 -7.31 -20.74 -30.32
N GLU A 132 -6.34 -21.02 -29.48
CA GLU A 132 -6.54 -21.46 -28.08
C GLU A 132 -6.92 -20.28 -27.17
N ARG A 133 -7.61 -20.58 -26.05
CA ARG A 133 -7.98 -19.57 -25.03
C ARG A 133 -6.72 -19.12 -24.30
N ILE A 134 -6.68 -17.86 -23.91
CA ILE A 134 -5.65 -17.33 -23.00
C ILE A 134 -5.91 -17.87 -21.60
N SER A 135 -4.89 -18.45 -20.97
CA SER A 135 -4.91 -18.97 -19.61
C SER A 135 -3.86 -18.30 -18.71
N ASP A 136 -2.80 -17.76 -19.32
CA ASP A 136 -1.71 -17.13 -18.60
C ASP A 136 -1.52 -15.68 -19.03
N VAL A 137 -1.37 -14.80 -18.06
CA VAL A 137 -1.13 -13.37 -18.27
C VAL A 137 0.17 -13.00 -17.55
N VAL A 138 1.13 -12.45 -18.29
CA VAL A 138 2.42 -12.02 -17.73
C VAL A 138 2.47 -10.49 -17.75
N ASN A 139 2.46 -9.86 -16.58
CA ASN A 139 2.67 -8.43 -16.44
C ASN A 139 4.17 -8.13 -16.38
N ILE A 140 4.68 -7.45 -17.38
CA ILE A 140 6.08 -7.01 -17.47
C ILE A 140 6.12 -5.51 -17.14
N GLY A 141 6.66 -5.17 -15.99
CA GLY A 141 6.73 -3.79 -15.50
C GLY A 141 7.57 -3.71 -14.24
N ILE A 142 8.04 -2.52 -13.88
CA ILE A 142 8.88 -2.30 -12.69
C ILE A 142 8.34 -1.17 -11.83
N GLY A 143 8.68 -1.12 -10.54
CA GLY A 143 8.22 -0.10 -9.62
C GLY A 143 6.71 -0.04 -9.51
N GLY A 144 6.09 1.12 -9.77
CA GLY A 144 4.64 1.30 -9.71
C GLY A 144 3.84 0.46 -10.71
N SER A 145 4.48 0.00 -11.79
CA SER A 145 3.87 -0.90 -12.78
C SER A 145 3.93 -2.39 -12.39
N ASP A 146 4.55 -2.71 -11.25
CA ASP A 146 4.69 -4.06 -10.71
C ASP A 146 4.13 -4.18 -9.30
N LEU A 147 4.66 -3.39 -8.34
CA LEU A 147 4.43 -3.57 -6.90
C LEU A 147 2.94 -3.52 -6.54
N GLY A 148 2.21 -2.53 -7.03
CA GLY A 148 0.77 -2.39 -6.78
C GLY A 148 -0.04 -3.53 -7.36
N PRO A 149 0.05 -3.81 -8.67
CA PRO A 149 -0.64 -4.93 -9.31
C PRO A 149 -0.29 -6.30 -8.71
N ARG A 150 0.98 -6.59 -8.49
CA ARG A 150 1.47 -7.85 -7.88
C ARG A 150 0.90 -8.05 -6.48
N MET A 151 0.95 -7.01 -5.65
CA MET A 151 0.40 -7.03 -4.30
C MET A 151 -1.12 -7.25 -4.33
N ALA A 152 -1.87 -6.53 -5.20
CA ALA A 152 -3.33 -6.64 -5.29
C ALA A 152 -3.78 -8.02 -5.79
N VAL A 153 -3.10 -8.59 -6.80
CA VAL A 153 -3.39 -9.95 -7.29
C VAL A 153 -3.13 -10.98 -6.17
N LYS A 154 -2.03 -10.84 -5.42
CA LYS A 154 -1.74 -11.71 -4.28
C LYS A 154 -2.77 -11.56 -3.16
N ALA A 155 -3.15 -10.32 -2.83
CA ALA A 155 -4.11 -10.03 -1.78
C ALA A 155 -5.51 -10.58 -2.11
N LEU A 156 -5.89 -10.59 -3.37
CA LEU A 156 -7.20 -11.04 -3.84
C LEU A 156 -7.20 -12.50 -4.35
N ALA A 157 -6.27 -13.33 -3.89
CA ALA A 157 -6.15 -14.72 -4.33
C ALA A 157 -7.46 -15.53 -4.17
N ALA A 158 -8.26 -15.27 -3.12
CA ALA A 158 -9.56 -15.90 -2.92
C ALA A 158 -10.65 -15.45 -3.91
N TRP A 159 -10.39 -14.42 -4.70
CA TRP A 159 -11.33 -13.79 -5.64
C TRP A 159 -10.92 -13.98 -7.10
N GLN A 160 -9.83 -14.71 -7.35
CA GLN A 160 -9.29 -14.91 -8.70
C GLN A 160 -10.22 -15.77 -9.57
N GLN A 161 -10.21 -15.47 -10.86
CA GLN A 161 -10.89 -16.28 -11.88
C GLN A 161 -10.11 -17.61 -12.03
N PRO A 162 -10.80 -18.75 -12.02
CA PRO A 162 -10.15 -20.07 -11.98
C PRO A 162 -9.32 -20.40 -13.22
N ASP A 163 -9.68 -19.81 -14.37
CA ASP A 163 -9.06 -20.13 -15.67
C ASP A 163 -7.94 -19.18 -16.08
N ILE A 164 -7.58 -18.21 -15.23
CA ILE A 164 -6.56 -17.19 -15.53
C ILE A 164 -5.49 -17.17 -14.44
N ASN A 165 -4.25 -17.43 -14.84
CA ASN A 165 -3.07 -17.27 -13.98
C ASN A 165 -2.36 -15.97 -14.32
N VAL A 166 -2.08 -15.13 -13.32
CA VAL A 166 -1.34 -13.88 -13.52
C VAL A 166 0.05 -13.97 -12.92
N HIS A 167 1.04 -13.71 -13.75
CA HIS A 167 2.47 -13.73 -13.42
C HIS A 167 3.05 -12.32 -13.54
N PHE A 168 4.15 -12.07 -12.84
CA PHE A 168 4.81 -10.76 -12.82
C PHE A 168 6.29 -10.91 -13.10
N VAL A 169 6.82 -10.05 -13.97
CA VAL A 169 8.25 -9.95 -14.30
C VAL A 169 8.66 -8.48 -14.18
N ALA A 170 9.63 -8.19 -13.35
CA ALA A 170 10.08 -6.84 -13.07
C ALA A 170 11.60 -6.66 -13.24
N ASN A 171 12.39 -7.58 -12.71
CA ASN A 171 13.85 -7.47 -12.71
C ASN A 171 14.43 -7.75 -14.09
N VAL A 172 15.50 -7.05 -14.46
CA VAL A 172 16.27 -7.31 -15.67
C VAL A 172 17.12 -8.58 -15.57
N ASP A 173 17.32 -9.11 -14.35
CA ASP A 173 17.96 -10.40 -14.16
C ASP A 173 17.14 -11.50 -14.87
N SER A 174 17.81 -12.25 -15.73
CA SER A 174 17.19 -13.34 -16.49
C SER A 174 16.54 -14.40 -15.58
N ALA A 175 16.97 -14.52 -14.32
CA ALA A 175 16.37 -15.40 -13.33
C ALA A 175 14.90 -15.06 -13.01
N ASP A 176 14.43 -13.84 -13.33
CA ASP A 176 13.02 -13.45 -13.17
C ASP A 176 12.15 -13.95 -14.33
N ILE A 177 12.60 -13.84 -15.57
CA ILE A 177 11.80 -14.18 -16.75
C ILE A 177 12.04 -15.60 -17.30
N ALA A 178 13.27 -16.09 -17.34
CA ALA A 178 13.61 -17.34 -18.04
C ALA A 178 12.93 -18.59 -17.44
N PRO A 179 12.90 -18.78 -16.09
CA PRO A 179 12.20 -19.91 -15.50
C PRO A 179 10.68 -19.85 -15.71
N LEU A 180 10.12 -18.62 -15.85
CA LEU A 180 8.71 -18.44 -16.14
C LEU A 180 8.39 -18.86 -17.57
N LEU A 181 9.12 -18.36 -18.56
CA LEU A 181 8.92 -18.72 -19.97
C LEU A 181 9.08 -20.22 -20.25
N ALA A 182 9.98 -20.89 -19.52
CA ALA A 182 10.19 -22.34 -19.64
C ALA A 182 8.94 -23.18 -19.19
N ARG A 183 8.05 -22.61 -18.39
CA ARG A 183 6.83 -23.27 -17.88
C ARG A 183 5.57 -22.88 -18.65
N LEU A 184 5.60 -21.75 -19.33
CA LEU A 184 4.43 -21.20 -20.03
C LEU A 184 4.26 -21.83 -21.43
N ASN A 185 2.99 -21.84 -21.89
CA ASN A 185 2.66 -22.23 -23.24
C ASN A 185 2.47 -20.95 -24.11
N PRO A 186 3.31 -20.76 -25.17
CA PRO A 186 3.20 -19.56 -26.01
C PRO A 186 1.85 -19.40 -26.71
N ARG A 187 1.10 -20.47 -26.89
CA ARG A 187 -0.22 -20.44 -27.54
C ARG A 187 -1.31 -19.82 -26.66
N THR A 188 -1.12 -19.85 -25.33
CA THR A 188 -2.14 -19.43 -24.35
C THR A 188 -1.68 -18.29 -23.45
N THR A 189 -0.48 -17.72 -23.66
CA THR A 189 0.09 -16.66 -22.85
C THR A 189 -0.15 -15.28 -23.45
N LEU A 190 -0.65 -14.34 -22.64
CA LEU A 190 -0.79 -12.93 -22.94
C LEU A 190 0.26 -12.13 -22.14
N PHE A 191 0.95 -11.19 -22.80
CA PHE A 191 1.90 -10.30 -22.17
C PHE A 191 1.32 -8.88 -22.04
N ILE A 192 1.43 -8.27 -20.86
CA ILE A 192 1.12 -6.87 -20.61
C ILE A 192 2.44 -6.14 -20.41
N VAL A 193 2.80 -5.24 -21.33
CA VAL A 193 4.00 -4.40 -21.21
C VAL A 193 3.59 -3.08 -20.56
N ALA A 194 3.90 -2.93 -19.28
CA ALA A 194 3.50 -1.78 -18.46
C ALA A 194 4.66 -0.79 -18.32
N SER A 195 4.73 0.19 -19.23
CA SER A 195 5.73 1.25 -19.21
C SER A 195 5.15 2.55 -19.77
N LYS A 196 5.07 3.60 -18.94
CA LYS A 196 4.46 4.89 -19.29
C LYS A 196 5.06 5.49 -20.55
N THR A 197 6.38 5.56 -20.63
CA THR A 197 7.14 6.12 -21.76
C THR A 197 7.50 5.09 -22.84
N PHE A 198 7.31 3.81 -22.53
CA PHE A 198 7.76 2.68 -23.33
C PHE A 198 9.28 2.72 -23.64
N THR A 199 10.06 3.21 -22.65
CA THR A 199 11.55 3.37 -22.75
C THR A 199 12.29 2.76 -21.55
N THR A 200 11.57 2.26 -20.54
CA THR A 200 12.18 1.68 -19.32
C THR A 200 13.02 0.46 -19.69
N LEU A 201 14.30 0.50 -19.38
CA LEU A 201 15.30 -0.50 -19.78
C LEU A 201 14.90 -1.93 -19.40
N GLU A 202 14.59 -2.15 -18.13
CA GLU A 202 14.24 -3.47 -17.58
C GLU A 202 12.98 -4.02 -18.25
N THR A 203 11.95 -3.18 -18.34
CA THR A 203 10.66 -3.57 -18.96
C THR A 203 10.83 -3.92 -20.43
N LEU A 204 11.54 -3.12 -21.21
CA LEU A 204 11.73 -3.38 -22.63
C LEU A 204 12.67 -4.56 -22.90
N THR A 205 13.69 -4.78 -22.07
CA THR A 205 14.56 -5.96 -22.18
C THR A 205 13.74 -7.23 -21.99
N ASN A 206 12.96 -7.30 -20.93
CA ASN A 206 12.09 -8.46 -20.66
C ASN A 206 10.99 -8.61 -21.71
N ALA A 207 10.38 -7.51 -22.19
CA ALA A 207 9.36 -7.55 -23.22
C ALA A 207 9.90 -8.07 -24.57
N ARG A 208 11.11 -7.67 -24.96
CA ARG A 208 11.77 -8.20 -26.16
C ARG A 208 12.07 -9.68 -26.05
N THR A 209 12.59 -10.13 -24.91
CA THR A 209 12.82 -11.56 -24.62
C THR A 209 11.50 -12.36 -24.74
N ALA A 210 10.41 -11.86 -24.17
CA ALA A 210 9.09 -12.50 -24.27
C ALA A 210 8.56 -12.50 -25.72
N ARG A 211 8.80 -11.41 -26.47
CA ARG A 211 8.42 -11.30 -27.87
C ARG A 211 9.15 -12.32 -28.74
N ASP A 212 10.46 -12.42 -28.58
CA ASP A 212 11.29 -13.35 -29.35
C ASP A 212 10.91 -14.81 -29.05
N TRP A 213 10.63 -15.13 -27.78
CA TRP A 213 10.10 -16.43 -27.37
C TRP A 213 8.76 -16.75 -28.04
N LEU A 214 7.81 -15.79 -28.06
CA LEU A 214 6.52 -15.96 -28.72
C LEU A 214 6.66 -16.13 -30.24
N VAL A 215 7.41 -15.24 -30.89
CA VAL A 215 7.59 -15.24 -32.35
C VAL A 215 8.29 -16.51 -32.83
N THR A 216 9.29 -16.99 -32.06
CA THR A 216 9.96 -18.27 -32.34
C THR A 216 8.97 -19.43 -32.33
N ALA A 217 8.07 -19.46 -31.34
CA ALA A 217 7.07 -20.53 -31.22
C ALA A 217 5.94 -20.43 -32.26
N ALA A 218 5.57 -19.22 -32.66
CA ALA A 218 4.51 -18.98 -33.66
C ALA A 218 5.00 -19.14 -35.08
N GLY A 219 6.29 -18.90 -35.35
CA GLY A 219 6.87 -18.82 -36.71
C GLY A 219 6.42 -17.58 -37.50
N ASP A 220 5.71 -16.64 -36.83
CA ASP A 220 5.11 -15.46 -37.47
C ASP A 220 5.12 -14.24 -36.49
N PRO A 221 5.80 -13.14 -36.87
CA PRO A 221 5.81 -11.92 -36.06
C PRO A 221 4.42 -11.30 -35.81
N SER A 222 3.44 -11.55 -36.66
CA SER A 222 2.07 -11.05 -36.52
C SER A 222 1.35 -11.61 -35.26
N ALA A 223 1.86 -12.68 -34.67
CA ALA A 223 1.37 -13.24 -33.42
C ALA A 223 1.39 -12.21 -32.25
N VAL A 224 2.32 -11.25 -32.28
CA VAL A 224 2.44 -10.17 -31.28
C VAL A 224 1.12 -9.42 -31.13
N ALA A 225 0.42 -9.11 -32.20
CA ALA A 225 -0.86 -8.39 -32.14
C ALA A 225 -1.96 -9.12 -31.35
N ARG A 226 -1.86 -10.45 -31.18
CA ARG A 226 -2.82 -11.24 -30.41
C ARG A 226 -2.39 -11.48 -28.97
N HIS A 227 -1.09 -11.43 -28.69
CA HIS A 227 -0.50 -11.84 -27.42
C HIS A 227 0.13 -10.71 -26.61
N PHE A 228 0.20 -9.50 -27.15
CA PHE A 228 0.75 -8.36 -26.42
C PHE A 228 -0.27 -7.24 -26.28
N VAL A 229 -0.22 -6.62 -25.10
CA VAL A 229 -0.95 -5.42 -24.71
C VAL A 229 0.05 -4.44 -24.12
N ALA A 230 -0.09 -3.16 -24.42
CA ALA A 230 0.73 -2.11 -23.82
C ALA A 230 -0.11 -1.22 -22.89
N LEU A 231 0.48 -0.86 -21.76
CA LEU A 231 -0.01 0.18 -20.89
C LEU A 231 0.98 1.35 -20.98
N SER A 232 0.69 2.30 -21.87
CA SER A 232 1.65 3.33 -22.26
C SER A 232 0.98 4.58 -22.82
N THR A 233 1.70 5.71 -22.76
CA THR A 233 1.35 6.96 -23.45
C THR A 233 2.09 7.11 -24.79
N ASN A 234 3.06 6.25 -25.11
CA ASN A 234 3.90 6.33 -26.30
C ASN A 234 3.38 5.37 -27.39
N LEU A 235 2.44 5.86 -28.18
CA LEU A 235 1.76 5.06 -29.22
C LEU A 235 2.73 4.62 -30.34
N ASP A 236 3.65 5.49 -30.74
CA ASP A 236 4.61 5.19 -31.83
C ASP A 236 5.53 4.02 -31.44
N ALA A 237 6.12 4.07 -30.23
CA ALA A 237 6.99 3.00 -29.76
C ALA A 237 6.23 1.67 -29.55
N THR A 238 4.95 1.71 -29.15
CA THR A 238 4.14 0.50 -29.06
C THR A 238 3.82 -0.10 -30.42
N TRP A 239 3.57 0.73 -31.41
CA TRP A 239 3.37 0.31 -32.80
C TRP A 239 4.63 -0.33 -33.40
N GLU A 240 5.79 0.30 -33.22
CA GLU A 240 7.09 -0.24 -33.67
C GLU A 240 7.40 -1.60 -33.01
N PHE A 241 6.97 -1.82 -31.78
CA PHE A 241 7.10 -3.10 -31.11
C PHE A 241 6.21 -4.20 -31.72
N GLY A 242 5.17 -3.83 -32.45
CA GLY A 242 4.20 -4.72 -33.09
C GLY A 242 2.87 -4.85 -32.34
N ILE A 243 2.60 -3.98 -31.35
CA ILE A 243 1.35 -3.98 -30.59
C ILE A 243 0.31 -3.16 -31.34
N ALA A 244 -0.82 -3.77 -31.66
CA ALA A 244 -1.93 -3.09 -32.34
C ALA A 244 -2.55 -2.00 -31.46
N ALA A 245 -2.99 -0.89 -32.07
CA ALA A 245 -3.49 0.29 -31.36
C ALA A 245 -4.67 -0.02 -30.42
N GLU A 246 -5.55 -0.94 -30.79
CA GLU A 246 -6.67 -1.39 -29.95
C GLU A 246 -6.20 -2.13 -28.69
N ASN A 247 -4.95 -2.58 -28.63
CA ASN A 247 -4.32 -3.25 -27.49
C ASN A 247 -3.47 -2.30 -26.65
N VAL A 248 -3.48 -1.00 -26.93
CA VAL A 248 -2.79 -0.01 -26.11
C VAL A 248 -3.80 0.68 -25.21
N PHE A 249 -3.56 0.62 -23.89
CA PHE A 249 -4.35 1.30 -22.88
C PHE A 249 -3.55 2.44 -22.28
N GLU A 250 -4.05 3.65 -22.49
CA GLU A 250 -3.38 4.88 -22.08
C GLU A 250 -3.68 5.19 -20.61
N PHE A 251 -2.77 5.92 -19.98
CA PHE A 251 -2.97 6.64 -18.74
C PHE A 251 -2.18 7.95 -18.80
N TRP A 252 -2.35 8.85 -17.84
CA TRP A 252 -2.00 10.26 -18.03
C TRP A 252 -0.75 10.64 -17.23
N ASP A 253 -0.14 11.77 -17.58
CA ASP A 253 1.04 12.32 -16.93
C ASP A 253 0.78 12.73 -15.47
N TRP A 254 -0.46 13.14 -15.15
CA TRP A 254 -0.91 13.43 -13.81
C TRP A 254 -1.10 12.19 -12.91
N VAL A 255 -0.83 11.01 -13.42
CA VAL A 255 -0.80 9.75 -12.66
C VAL A 255 0.64 9.42 -12.30
N GLY A 256 0.98 9.54 -11.02
CA GLY A 256 2.27 9.05 -10.51
C GLY A 256 2.35 7.52 -10.56
N GLY A 257 3.54 6.96 -10.86
CA GLY A 257 3.73 5.52 -11.02
C GLY A 257 3.23 4.70 -9.82
N ARG A 258 3.60 5.07 -8.60
CA ARG A 258 3.19 4.39 -7.36
C ARG A 258 1.71 4.59 -6.96
N PHE A 259 0.99 5.50 -7.63
CA PHE A 259 -0.44 5.75 -7.49
C PHE A 259 -1.25 5.25 -8.70
N SER A 260 -0.62 4.49 -9.61
CA SER A 260 -1.21 4.16 -10.91
C SER A 260 -2.09 2.90 -10.91
N LEU A 261 -2.14 2.16 -9.82
CA LEU A 261 -2.89 0.89 -9.70
C LEU A 261 -4.36 1.00 -10.14
N TRP A 262 -4.97 2.18 -9.99
CA TRP A 262 -6.35 2.49 -10.33
C TRP A 262 -6.59 2.80 -11.82
N SER A 263 -5.52 2.98 -12.58
CA SER A 263 -5.51 3.27 -14.03
C SER A 263 -5.45 1.98 -14.86
N ALA A 264 -5.07 2.12 -16.13
CA ALA A 264 -4.76 1.00 -17.00
C ALA A 264 -3.74 0.01 -16.39
N ILE A 265 -2.83 0.47 -15.53
CA ILE A 265 -1.87 -0.37 -14.80
C ILE A 265 -2.57 -1.48 -13.99
N GLY A 266 -3.81 -1.28 -13.57
CA GLY A 266 -4.62 -2.30 -12.91
C GLY A 266 -5.20 -3.38 -13.84
N LEU A 267 -4.87 -3.40 -15.13
CA LEU A 267 -5.43 -4.38 -16.08
C LEU A 267 -5.12 -5.83 -15.67
N SER A 268 -3.92 -6.10 -15.17
CA SER A 268 -3.56 -7.42 -14.66
C SER A 268 -4.41 -7.85 -13.45
N VAL A 269 -4.76 -6.91 -12.56
CA VAL A 269 -5.68 -7.14 -11.45
C VAL A 269 -7.09 -7.43 -11.98
N ALA A 270 -7.58 -6.62 -12.92
CA ALA A 270 -8.90 -6.82 -13.53
C ALA A 270 -9.02 -8.18 -14.24
N LEU A 271 -7.97 -8.63 -14.91
CA LEU A 271 -7.89 -9.96 -15.50
C LEU A 271 -7.87 -11.08 -14.45
N ALA A 272 -7.14 -10.86 -13.36
CA ALA A 272 -7.05 -11.86 -12.27
C ALA A 272 -8.39 -12.08 -11.57
N VAL A 273 -9.10 -11.00 -11.22
CA VAL A 273 -10.32 -11.09 -10.36
C VAL A 273 -11.64 -10.96 -11.12
N GLY A 274 -11.60 -10.57 -12.39
CA GLY A 274 -12.77 -10.22 -13.20
C GLY A 274 -13.22 -8.78 -12.99
N TRP A 275 -13.87 -8.22 -14.04
CA TRP A 275 -14.21 -6.80 -14.08
C TRP A 275 -15.08 -6.35 -12.91
N ARG A 276 -16.13 -7.12 -12.55
CA ARG A 276 -17.01 -6.81 -11.43
C ARG A 276 -16.26 -6.61 -10.11
N HIS A 277 -15.27 -7.43 -9.84
CA HIS A 277 -14.46 -7.32 -8.62
C HIS A 277 -13.49 -6.16 -8.70
N PHE A 278 -12.96 -5.85 -9.89
CA PHE A 278 -12.15 -4.66 -10.10
C PHE A 278 -12.95 -3.37 -9.88
N GLU A 279 -14.21 -3.30 -10.33
CA GLU A 279 -15.11 -2.18 -10.00
C GLU A 279 -15.36 -2.04 -8.50
N GLN A 280 -15.52 -3.15 -7.77
CA GLN A 280 -15.63 -3.13 -6.31
C GLN A 280 -14.36 -2.62 -5.65
N PHE A 281 -13.20 -2.96 -6.20
CA PHE A 281 -11.90 -2.46 -5.74
C PHE A 281 -11.80 -0.94 -5.90
N LEU A 282 -12.17 -0.41 -7.06
CA LEU A 282 -12.25 1.04 -7.30
C LEU A 282 -13.28 1.70 -6.37
N ALA A 283 -14.44 1.07 -6.15
CA ALA A 283 -15.49 1.60 -5.29
C ALA A 283 -15.07 1.69 -3.82
N GLY A 284 -14.30 0.70 -3.32
CA GLY A 284 -13.73 0.75 -1.98
C GLY A 284 -12.78 1.92 -1.77
N ALA A 285 -11.90 2.14 -2.74
CA ALA A 285 -10.99 3.27 -2.71
C ALA A 285 -11.73 4.63 -2.79
N ARG A 286 -12.74 4.74 -3.65
CA ARG A 286 -13.61 5.92 -3.73
C ARG A 286 -14.32 6.22 -2.41
N ALA A 287 -14.76 5.20 -1.68
CA ALA A 287 -15.39 5.38 -0.38
C ALA A 287 -14.41 5.98 0.64
N MET A 288 -13.13 5.58 0.61
CA MET A 288 -12.09 6.18 1.44
C MET A 288 -11.73 7.59 0.99
N ASP A 289 -11.74 7.89 -0.32
CA ASP A 289 -11.57 9.26 -0.83
C ASP A 289 -12.65 10.18 -0.27
N ALA A 290 -13.91 9.76 -0.32
CA ALA A 290 -15.02 10.54 0.22
C ALA A 290 -14.88 10.77 1.73
N HIS A 291 -14.46 9.75 2.48
CA HIS A 291 -14.16 9.89 3.91
C HIS A 291 -13.01 10.88 4.16
N PHE A 292 -11.90 10.75 3.43
CA PHE A 292 -10.75 11.63 3.57
C PHE A 292 -11.09 13.10 3.35
N LEU A 293 -11.92 13.38 2.35
CA LEU A 293 -12.30 14.74 1.99
C LEU A 293 -13.35 15.35 2.93
N ALA A 294 -14.30 14.55 3.43
CA ALA A 294 -15.47 15.05 4.15
C ALA A 294 -15.39 14.89 5.67
N ALA A 295 -14.62 13.94 6.18
CA ALA A 295 -14.60 13.68 7.62
C ALA A 295 -13.92 14.79 8.40
N PRO A 296 -14.48 15.20 9.56
CA PRO A 296 -13.80 16.11 10.47
C PRO A 296 -12.42 15.59 10.85
N ALA A 297 -11.45 16.46 11.13
CA ALA A 297 -10.07 16.07 11.46
C ALA A 297 -9.98 15.07 12.61
N ALA A 298 -10.92 15.10 13.58
CA ALA A 298 -10.96 14.19 14.70
C ALA A 298 -11.42 12.76 14.33
N GLU A 299 -12.09 12.59 13.20
CA GLU A 299 -12.68 11.33 12.74
C GLU A 299 -12.01 10.80 11.47
N ASN A 300 -11.06 11.55 10.90
CA ASN A 300 -10.40 11.26 9.64
C ASN A 300 -9.30 10.22 9.82
N LEU A 301 -9.53 9.00 9.35
CA LEU A 301 -8.61 7.87 9.51
C LEU A 301 -7.23 8.13 8.88
N PRO A 302 -7.14 8.52 7.58
CA PRO A 302 -5.86 8.83 6.94
C PRO A 302 -5.06 9.91 7.66
N LEU A 303 -5.72 11.01 8.03
CA LEU A 303 -5.09 12.11 8.77
C LEU A 303 -4.56 11.64 10.12
N THR A 304 -5.34 10.85 10.86
CA THR A 304 -4.91 10.31 12.16
C THR A 304 -3.65 9.47 12.00
N LEU A 305 -3.57 8.57 11.02
CA LEU A 305 -2.36 7.78 10.76
C LEU A 305 -1.15 8.64 10.38
N ALA A 306 -1.36 9.68 9.57
CA ALA A 306 -0.29 10.60 9.19
C ALA A 306 0.25 11.36 10.41
N LEU A 307 -0.64 11.90 11.23
CA LEU A 307 -0.26 12.64 12.45
C LEU A 307 0.45 11.76 13.47
N LEU A 308 0.04 10.51 13.64
CA LEU A 308 0.73 9.52 14.47
C LEU A 308 2.12 9.19 13.92
N THR A 309 2.27 9.08 12.60
CA THR A 309 3.57 8.86 11.97
C THR A 309 4.49 10.06 12.18
N LEU A 310 3.99 11.28 11.95
CA LEU A 310 4.72 12.52 12.23
C LEU A 310 5.20 12.58 13.70
N TRP A 311 4.30 12.28 14.63
CA TRP A 311 4.58 12.27 16.07
C TRP A 311 5.69 11.29 16.42
N ASN A 312 5.54 10.04 16.00
CA ASN A 312 6.50 8.99 16.30
C ASN A 312 7.89 9.30 15.72
N THR A 313 7.93 9.81 14.47
CA THR A 313 9.18 10.04 13.75
C THR A 313 9.92 11.25 14.30
N ASN A 314 9.24 12.38 14.52
CA ASN A 314 9.89 13.64 14.84
C ASN A 314 9.98 13.94 16.36
N PHE A 315 9.06 13.41 17.14
CA PHE A 315 9.00 13.74 18.58
C PHE A 315 9.35 12.55 19.48
N LEU A 316 9.17 11.31 19.01
CA LEU A 316 9.61 10.11 19.72
C LEU A 316 10.89 9.48 19.15
N GLY A 317 11.45 10.04 18.08
CA GLY A 317 12.72 9.64 17.49
C GLY A 317 12.68 8.30 16.76
N ALA A 318 11.50 7.88 16.25
CA ALA A 318 11.35 6.63 15.52
C ALA A 318 11.86 6.78 14.07
N GLY A 319 13.05 6.28 13.79
CA GLY A 319 13.62 6.29 12.43
C GLY A 319 12.99 5.28 11.47
N THR A 320 12.23 4.30 11.98
CA THR A 320 11.60 3.24 11.18
C THR A 320 10.14 3.04 11.60
N HIS A 321 9.35 2.43 10.72
CA HIS A 321 7.97 2.08 10.97
C HIS A 321 7.67 0.70 10.35
N ALA A 322 7.18 -0.24 11.15
CA ALA A 322 6.90 -1.60 10.69
C ALA A 322 5.43 -1.78 10.34
N VAL A 323 5.13 -2.36 9.17
CA VAL A 323 3.77 -2.77 8.77
C VAL A 323 3.68 -4.29 8.85
N LEU A 324 2.79 -4.78 9.69
CA LEU A 324 2.72 -6.18 10.12
C LEU A 324 1.33 -6.76 9.80
N PRO A 325 1.05 -7.14 8.53
CA PRO A 325 -0.23 -7.75 8.19
C PRO A 325 -0.29 -9.18 8.74
N TYR A 326 -1.23 -9.45 9.63
CA TYR A 326 -1.58 -10.80 10.08
C TYR A 326 -2.54 -11.45 9.08
N SER A 327 -2.06 -11.54 7.86
CA SER A 327 -2.71 -12.16 6.70
C SER A 327 -1.64 -12.48 5.65
N GLN A 328 -1.50 -13.73 5.27
CA GLN A 328 -0.57 -14.16 4.22
C GLN A 328 -0.95 -13.60 2.85
N SER A 329 -2.23 -13.32 2.64
CA SER A 329 -2.71 -12.65 1.43
C SER A 329 -2.16 -11.22 1.29
N LEU A 330 -1.91 -10.54 2.41
CA LEU A 330 -1.33 -9.20 2.46
C LEU A 330 0.21 -9.18 2.60
N ALA A 331 0.90 -10.30 2.41
CA ALA A 331 2.36 -10.40 2.63
C ALA A 331 3.18 -9.41 1.78
N LEU A 332 2.68 -8.99 0.62
CA LEU A 332 3.35 -8.01 -0.25
C LEU A 332 2.96 -6.56 0.04
N LEU A 333 2.03 -6.31 0.96
CA LEU A 333 1.61 -4.95 1.31
C LEU A 333 2.76 -4.08 1.83
N PRO A 334 3.66 -4.56 2.73
CA PRO A 334 4.80 -3.74 3.17
C PRO A 334 5.68 -3.28 2.01
N ALA A 335 6.00 -4.16 1.05
CA ALA A 335 6.82 -3.82 -0.12
C ALA A 335 6.15 -2.77 -1.03
N TYR A 336 4.84 -2.84 -1.22
CA TYR A 336 4.08 -1.81 -1.93
C TYR A 336 4.13 -0.46 -1.19
N LEU A 337 3.92 -0.47 0.12
CA LEU A 337 3.93 0.74 0.94
C LEU A 337 5.33 1.36 1.06
N GLN A 338 6.39 0.58 0.96
CA GLN A 338 7.77 1.09 0.88
C GLN A 338 7.91 2.11 -0.26
N GLN A 339 7.52 1.72 -1.47
CA GLN A 339 7.56 2.64 -2.60
C GLN A 339 6.58 3.80 -2.41
N LEU A 340 5.35 3.49 -2.00
CA LEU A 340 4.30 4.50 -1.83
C LEU A 340 4.75 5.64 -0.89
N GLU A 341 5.33 5.34 0.26
CA GLU A 341 5.70 6.33 1.27
C GLU A 341 7.12 6.87 1.07
N MET A 342 8.13 6.02 0.96
CA MET A 342 9.53 6.47 0.95
C MET A 342 9.89 7.21 -0.34
N GLU A 343 9.37 6.81 -1.50
CA GLU A 343 9.59 7.55 -2.76
C GLU A 343 8.79 8.87 -2.79
N SER A 344 7.61 8.91 -2.18
CA SER A 344 6.81 10.15 -2.08
C SER A 344 7.45 11.15 -1.14
N ASN A 345 7.78 10.73 0.08
CA ASN A 345 8.10 11.59 1.20
C ASN A 345 9.58 11.58 1.61
N GLY A 346 10.40 10.67 1.07
CA GLY A 346 11.83 10.64 1.31
C GLY A 346 12.55 11.82 0.65
N LYS A 347 12.35 13.03 1.17
CA LYS A 347 12.89 14.30 0.63
C LYS A 347 13.71 15.03 1.69
N GLN A 348 14.72 15.76 1.24
CA GLN A 348 15.59 16.57 2.11
C GLN A 348 15.38 18.07 1.95
N THR A 349 14.54 18.48 1.00
CA THR A 349 14.29 19.89 0.68
C THR A 349 12.80 20.18 0.70
N ASP A 350 12.45 21.40 1.13
CA ASP A 350 11.10 21.94 1.00
C ASP A 350 10.79 22.41 -0.43
N ARG A 351 9.60 22.98 -0.62
CA ARG A 351 9.14 23.46 -1.94
C ARG A 351 9.91 24.68 -2.44
N ASP A 352 10.57 25.41 -1.55
CA ASP A 352 11.40 26.57 -1.86
C ASP A 352 12.88 26.19 -2.09
N GLY A 353 13.22 24.89 -2.01
CA GLY A 353 14.56 24.36 -2.19
C GLY A 353 15.43 24.43 -0.94
N ASN A 354 14.88 24.83 0.20
CA ASN A 354 15.63 24.89 1.47
C ASN A 354 15.76 23.49 2.08
N ARG A 355 16.83 23.26 2.78
CA ARG A 355 17.05 22.01 3.51
C ARG A 355 16.05 21.90 4.68
N LEU A 356 15.37 20.78 4.74
CA LEU A 356 14.47 20.45 5.86
C LEU A 356 15.26 20.08 7.12
N GLY A 357 14.82 20.61 8.26
CA GLY A 357 15.34 20.27 9.60
C GLY A 357 14.56 19.15 10.29
N ILE A 358 13.61 18.50 9.59
CA ILE A 358 12.72 17.47 10.12
C ILE A 358 12.78 16.21 9.26
N ALA A 359 12.42 15.07 9.84
CA ALA A 359 12.25 13.83 9.10
C ALA A 359 10.89 13.82 8.39
N THR A 360 10.92 13.55 7.08
CA THR A 360 9.73 13.57 6.22
C THR A 360 9.08 12.20 6.05
N SER A 361 9.84 11.13 6.29
CA SER A 361 9.37 9.73 6.24
C SER A 361 10.26 8.87 7.12
N PRO A 362 9.69 7.91 7.87
CA PRO A 362 10.48 6.83 8.45
C PRO A 362 10.92 5.83 7.37
N VAL A 363 11.89 5.00 7.65
CA VAL A 363 12.15 3.79 6.85
C VAL A 363 10.99 2.82 7.08
N LEU A 364 10.19 2.59 6.05
CA LEU A 364 9.04 1.68 6.13
C LEU A 364 9.48 0.27 5.74
N TRP A 365 9.09 -0.73 6.53
CA TRP A 365 9.39 -2.13 6.30
C TRP A 365 8.36 -3.03 6.99
N GLY A 366 8.49 -4.34 6.85
CA GLY A 366 7.61 -5.26 7.54
C GLY A 366 7.50 -6.61 6.87
N GLU A 367 6.76 -7.50 7.50
CA GLU A 367 6.49 -8.85 7.04
C GLU A 367 5.16 -9.34 7.61
N ALA A 368 4.58 -10.34 6.95
CA ALA A 368 3.35 -10.96 7.44
C ALA A 368 3.57 -11.68 8.80
N GLY A 369 2.67 -11.44 9.74
CA GLY A 369 2.54 -12.31 10.90
C GLY A 369 1.93 -13.67 10.48
N THR A 370 2.35 -14.80 11.06
CA THR A 370 3.25 -14.93 12.23
C THR A 370 4.75 -15.00 11.87
N ASN A 371 5.13 -15.03 10.59
CA ASN A 371 6.52 -15.20 10.16
C ASN A 371 7.45 -14.15 10.77
N GLY A 372 7.07 -12.87 10.73
CA GLY A 372 7.83 -11.78 11.33
C GLY A 372 8.19 -12.00 12.79
N GLN A 373 7.31 -12.68 13.58
CA GLN A 373 7.58 -13.01 14.99
C GLN A 373 8.83 -13.89 15.16
N HIS A 374 9.12 -14.75 14.17
CA HIS A 374 10.25 -15.65 14.17
C HIS A 374 11.47 -15.08 13.42
N SER A 375 11.39 -13.83 12.96
CA SER A 375 12.45 -13.16 12.21
C SER A 375 13.06 -12.02 13.01
N PHE A 376 12.29 -10.99 13.39
CA PHE A 376 12.83 -9.74 13.93
C PHE A 376 12.14 -9.21 15.21
N PHE A 377 11.14 -9.88 15.76
CA PHE A 377 10.43 -9.40 16.97
C PHE A 377 11.32 -9.33 18.22
N GLN A 378 12.42 -10.11 18.26
CA GLN A 378 13.41 -9.99 19.31
C GLN A 378 13.92 -8.55 19.44
N LEU A 379 14.19 -7.88 18.30
CA LEU A 379 14.60 -6.47 18.27
C LEU A 379 13.51 -5.53 18.80
N PHE A 380 12.24 -5.80 18.47
CA PHE A 380 11.11 -4.99 18.95
C PHE A 380 10.99 -5.02 20.46
N HIS A 381 11.16 -6.21 21.06
CA HIS A 381 11.01 -6.39 22.50
C HIS A 381 12.22 -5.90 23.31
N GLN A 382 13.45 -6.11 22.81
CA GLN A 382 14.66 -5.93 23.61
C GLN A 382 15.75 -5.07 22.94
N GLY A 383 15.53 -4.54 21.73
CA GLY A 383 16.53 -3.78 20.97
C GLY A 383 16.73 -2.34 21.44
N GLY A 384 15.91 -1.81 22.31
CA GLY A 384 16.03 -0.46 22.87
C GLY A 384 15.64 0.69 21.92
N GLN A 385 15.25 0.40 20.66
CA GLN A 385 14.76 1.38 19.71
C GLN A 385 13.24 1.50 19.78
N THR A 386 12.71 2.71 19.55
CA THR A 386 11.28 2.90 19.34
C THR A 386 10.94 2.55 17.90
N ILE A 387 10.15 1.51 17.70
CA ILE A 387 9.72 1.05 16.37
C ILE A 387 8.18 0.99 16.34
N PRO A 388 7.51 2.06 15.86
CA PRO A 388 6.06 2.05 15.69
C PRO A 388 5.64 0.93 14.75
N CYS A 389 4.50 0.28 15.06
CA CYS A 389 3.98 -0.84 14.29
C CYS A 389 2.54 -0.58 13.86
N ASP A 390 2.21 -0.87 12.59
CA ASP A 390 0.84 -1.05 12.13
C ASP A 390 0.53 -2.54 12.03
N PHE A 391 -0.25 -3.06 12.97
CA PHE A 391 -0.83 -4.40 12.90
C PHE A 391 -2.07 -4.36 12.02
N ILE A 392 -2.16 -5.24 11.03
CA ILE A 392 -3.34 -5.33 10.17
C ILE A 392 -3.94 -6.72 10.33
N ALA A 393 -5.19 -6.78 10.79
CA ALA A 393 -5.91 -8.02 11.06
C ALA A 393 -7.22 -8.09 10.27
N LEU A 394 -7.66 -9.29 9.95
CA LEU A 394 -8.96 -9.57 9.35
C LEU A 394 -9.87 -10.18 10.41
N ARG A 395 -11.14 -9.75 10.48
CA ARG A 395 -12.12 -10.40 11.37
C ARG A 395 -12.51 -11.78 10.85
N GLU A 396 -12.58 -11.95 9.53
CA GLU A 396 -12.94 -13.19 8.85
C GLU A 396 -11.78 -13.67 7.97
N ALA A 397 -11.51 -14.98 7.95
CA ALA A 397 -10.44 -15.58 7.15
C ALA A 397 -10.79 -15.60 5.65
N ASP A 398 -9.80 -15.37 4.78
CA ASP A 398 -9.92 -15.52 3.32
C ASP A 398 -10.11 -16.99 2.91
N PHE A 399 -9.36 -17.87 3.58
CA PHE A 399 -9.36 -19.32 3.39
C PHE A 399 -9.64 -19.98 4.75
N PRO A 400 -10.92 -20.26 5.07
CA PRO A 400 -11.30 -20.75 6.40
C PRO A 400 -10.84 -22.20 6.62
N LEU A 401 -9.98 -22.39 7.62
CA LEU A 401 -9.59 -23.69 8.17
C LEU A 401 -9.78 -23.68 9.68
N ALA A 402 -10.29 -24.77 10.24
CA ALA A 402 -10.62 -24.85 11.67
C ALA A 402 -9.43 -24.53 12.57
N GLY A 403 -9.60 -23.56 13.45
CA GLY A 403 -8.60 -23.14 14.45
C GLY A 403 -7.43 -22.30 13.95
N HIS A 404 -7.20 -22.16 12.63
CA HIS A 404 -6.08 -21.38 12.09
C HIS A 404 -6.26 -19.88 12.35
N HIS A 405 -7.40 -19.36 11.97
CA HIS A 405 -7.68 -17.92 12.07
C HIS A 405 -7.70 -17.41 13.51
N ALA A 406 -8.31 -18.17 14.43
CA ALA A 406 -8.33 -17.82 15.84
C ALA A 406 -6.90 -17.73 16.44
N LYS A 407 -6.02 -18.67 16.07
CA LYS A 407 -4.60 -18.63 16.50
C LYS A 407 -3.88 -17.42 15.90
N LEU A 408 -4.13 -17.10 14.62
CA LEU A 408 -3.52 -15.94 13.96
C LEU A 408 -3.92 -14.64 14.65
N LEU A 409 -5.22 -14.44 14.93
CA LEU A 409 -5.72 -13.27 15.64
C LEU A 409 -5.20 -13.19 17.07
N ALA A 410 -5.18 -14.32 17.79
CA ALA A 410 -4.61 -14.37 19.15
C ALA A 410 -3.15 -13.92 19.18
N ASN A 411 -2.34 -14.37 18.20
CA ASN A 411 -0.95 -13.92 18.06
C ASN A 411 -0.85 -12.42 17.76
N CYS A 412 -1.66 -11.91 16.85
CA CYS A 412 -1.70 -10.48 16.52
C CYS A 412 -1.96 -9.61 17.77
N LEU A 413 -3.02 -9.95 18.51
CA LEU A 413 -3.42 -9.21 19.69
C LEU A 413 -2.40 -9.37 20.84
N ALA A 414 -1.86 -10.58 21.04
CA ALA A 414 -0.85 -10.84 22.06
C ALA A 414 0.45 -10.06 21.81
N GLN A 415 0.92 -10.01 20.55
CA GLN A 415 2.12 -9.24 20.21
C GLN A 415 1.92 -7.74 20.35
N SER A 416 0.78 -7.23 19.90
CA SER A 416 0.43 -5.82 20.11
C SER A 416 0.36 -5.45 21.59
N ALA A 417 -0.20 -6.32 22.44
CA ALA A 417 -0.26 -6.13 23.88
C ALA A 417 1.13 -6.23 24.55
N ALA A 418 1.93 -7.24 24.17
CA ALA A 418 3.28 -7.44 24.71
C ALA A 418 4.20 -6.25 24.40
N LEU A 419 4.15 -5.73 23.16
CA LEU A 419 4.91 -4.55 22.76
C LEU A 419 4.48 -3.30 23.53
N ALA A 420 3.18 -3.13 23.81
CA ALA A 420 2.68 -1.99 24.56
C ALA A 420 3.03 -2.05 26.05
N PHE A 421 2.81 -3.19 26.69
CA PHE A 421 2.87 -3.29 28.15
C PHE A 421 4.19 -3.85 28.70
N GLY A 422 4.93 -4.59 27.88
CA GLY A 422 6.17 -5.23 28.34
C GLY A 422 5.94 -6.32 29.39
N GLN A 423 7.02 -6.76 30.00
CA GLN A 423 7.02 -7.69 31.13
C GLN A 423 8.11 -7.27 32.11
N SER A 424 7.71 -6.93 33.35
CA SER A 424 8.61 -6.50 34.41
C SER A 424 9.39 -7.68 35.01
N ARG A 425 10.42 -7.37 35.80
CA ARG A 425 11.19 -8.38 36.52
C ARG A 425 10.31 -9.18 37.49
N ASP A 426 9.47 -8.47 38.26
CA ASP A 426 8.57 -9.11 39.24
C ASP A 426 7.57 -10.05 38.54
N GLU A 427 7.03 -9.66 37.38
CA GLU A 427 6.13 -10.49 36.57
C GLU A 427 6.85 -11.75 36.04
N VAL A 428 8.11 -11.60 35.62
CA VAL A 428 8.95 -12.73 35.13
C VAL A 428 9.27 -13.72 36.27
N GLU A 429 9.66 -13.20 37.44
CA GLU A 429 9.96 -14.01 38.63
C GLU A 429 8.69 -14.69 39.18
N ALA A 430 7.56 -14.00 39.18
CA ALA A 430 6.26 -14.57 39.57
C ALA A 430 5.79 -15.68 38.63
N ALA A 431 6.22 -15.64 37.36
CA ALA A 431 5.98 -16.70 36.37
C ALA A 431 6.92 -17.93 36.56
N GLY A 432 7.76 -17.95 37.61
CA GLY A 432 8.63 -19.06 37.93
C GLY A 432 9.97 -19.10 37.19
N VAL A 433 10.35 -18.01 36.56
CA VAL A 433 11.68 -17.91 35.90
C VAL A 433 12.76 -17.75 36.98
N PRO A 434 13.83 -18.58 36.96
CA PRO A 434 14.93 -18.43 37.91
C PRO A 434 15.53 -17.03 37.90
N PRO A 435 15.89 -16.44 39.08
CA PRO A 435 16.42 -15.06 39.19
C PRO A 435 17.63 -14.78 38.26
N ALA A 436 18.48 -15.77 38.04
CA ALA A 436 19.64 -15.65 37.12
C ALA A 436 19.23 -15.50 35.67
N LEU A 437 18.06 -15.96 35.27
CA LEU A 437 17.53 -15.87 33.89
C LEU A 437 16.54 -14.72 33.74
N ALA A 438 16.00 -14.18 34.82
CA ALA A 438 15.01 -13.11 34.81
C ALA A 438 15.46 -11.89 33.95
N PRO A 439 16.70 -11.37 34.06
CA PRO A 439 17.16 -10.23 33.24
C PRO A 439 17.06 -10.44 31.72
N TYR A 440 17.14 -11.68 31.27
CA TYR A 440 17.06 -12.03 29.83
C TYR A 440 15.62 -12.23 29.33
N LYS A 441 14.64 -12.19 30.23
CA LYS A 441 13.22 -12.37 29.94
C LYS A 441 12.41 -11.10 30.12
N VAL A 442 12.96 -10.10 30.79
CA VAL A 442 12.36 -8.77 30.92
C VAL A 442 12.42 -8.04 29.59
N PHE A 443 11.34 -7.38 29.24
CA PHE A 443 11.30 -6.44 28.13
C PHE A 443 10.43 -5.22 28.48
N PRO A 444 10.89 -4.00 28.13
CA PRO A 444 10.32 -2.77 28.69
C PRO A 444 8.90 -2.47 28.22
N GLY A 445 8.49 -2.97 27.07
CA GLY A 445 7.25 -2.52 26.42
C GLY A 445 7.36 -1.09 25.90
N ASN A 446 6.28 -0.33 26.03
CA ASN A 446 6.16 1.08 25.63
C ASN A 446 6.41 1.34 24.14
N GLN A 447 6.29 0.29 23.31
CA GLN A 447 6.39 0.39 21.85
C GLN A 447 5.04 0.81 21.29
N PRO A 448 4.98 1.93 20.55
CA PRO A 448 3.73 2.44 19.99
C PRO A 448 3.23 1.54 18.86
N SER A 449 1.94 1.26 18.86
CA SER A 449 1.33 0.51 17.76
C SER A 449 -0.09 0.97 17.44
N THR A 450 -0.46 0.77 16.17
CA THR A 450 -1.82 0.91 15.67
C THR A 450 -2.31 -0.46 15.24
N THR A 451 -3.59 -0.75 15.42
CA THR A 451 -4.22 -1.97 14.91
C THR A 451 -5.34 -1.61 13.95
N LEU A 452 -5.18 -1.98 12.69
CA LEU A 452 -6.21 -1.89 11.65
C LEU A 452 -6.93 -3.23 11.56
N VAL A 453 -8.25 -3.23 11.77
CA VAL A 453 -9.07 -4.43 11.62
C VAL A 453 -10.04 -4.24 10.47
N LEU A 454 -9.92 -5.08 9.44
CA LEU A 454 -10.85 -5.15 8.32
C LEU A 454 -11.88 -6.24 8.60
N PRO A 455 -13.15 -6.10 8.15
CA PRO A 455 -14.16 -7.15 8.32
C PRO A 455 -13.72 -8.46 7.65
N ARG A 456 -13.25 -8.38 6.42
CA ARG A 456 -12.61 -9.46 5.64
C ARG A 456 -11.83 -8.84 4.49
N LEU A 457 -10.93 -9.59 3.88
CA LEU A 457 -10.23 -9.16 2.67
C LEU A 457 -11.07 -9.48 1.44
N ASN A 458 -11.51 -8.44 0.77
CA ASN A 458 -12.22 -8.52 -0.51
C ASN A 458 -11.82 -7.32 -1.37
N PRO A 459 -12.22 -7.27 -2.64
CA PRO A 459 -11.85 -6.15 -3.51
C PRO A 459 -12.18 -4.78 -2.92
N TYR A 460 -13.36 -4.62 -2.33
CA TYR A 460 -13.78 -3.35 -1.75
C TYR A 460 -12.92 -2.94 -0.54
N THR A 461 -12.71 -3.84 0.42
CA THR A 461 -11.93 -3.53 1.63
C THR A 461 -10.43 -3.35 1.33
N LEU A 462 -9.89 -4.07 0.33
CA LEU A 462 -8.54 -3.81 -0.15
C LEU A 462 -8.44 -2.41 -0.76
N GLY A 463 -9.42 -2.01 -1.57
CA GLY A 463 -9.49 -0.66 -2.12
C GLY A 463 -9.49 0.42 -1.03
N GLN A 464 -10.30 0.24 0.02
CA GLN A 464 -10.30 1.16 1.18
C GLN A 464 -8.94 1.22 1.87
N LEU A 465 -8.31 0.06 2.11
CA LEU A 465 -7.01 -0.02 2.80
C LEU A 465 -5.90 0.71 2.03
N LEU A 466 -5.82 0.51 0.72
CA LEU A 466 -4.79 1.16 -0.08
C LEU A 466 -5.00 2.67 -0.18
N ALA A 467 -6.24 3.11 -0.40
CA ALA A 467 -6.56 4.54 -0.43
C ALA A 467 -6.32 5.21 0.94
N LEU A 468 -6.55 4.51 2.05
CA LEU A 468 -6.20 4.97 3.40
C LEU A 468 -4.70 5.33 3.49
N TYR A 469 -3.82 4.44 3.02
CA TYR A 469 -2.38 4.70 3.03
C TYR A 469 -1.95 5.75 1.99
N GLU A 470 -2.58 5.80 0.81
CA GLU A 470 -2.32 6.88 -0.17
C GLU A 470 -2.60 8.25 0.44
N HIS A 471 -3.73 8.41 1.12
CA HIS A 471 -4.07 9.68 1.78
C HIS A 471 -3.21 9.98 3.01
N LYS A 472 -2.80 8.95 3.77
CA LYS A 472 -1.77 9.09 4.83
C LYS A 472 -0.50 9.70 4.26
N VAL A 473 -0.01 9.16 3.14
CA VAL A 473 1.21 9.62 2.46
C VAL A 473 1.04 11.05 1.94
N PHE A 474 -0.13 11.39 1.38
CA PHE A 474 -0.44 12.76 0.97
C PHE A 474 -0.40 13.75 2.15
N CYS A 475 -0.97 13.38 3.29
CA CYS A 475 -0.96 14.25 4.47
C CYS A 475 0.45 14.48 5.02
N LEU A 476 1.37 13.53 4.88
CA LEU A 476 2.76 13.66 5.33
C LEU A 476 3.60 14.50 4.37
N GLY A 477 3.32 14.47 3.06
CA GLY A 477 4.04 15.19 2.01
C GLY A 477 3.64 16.65 1.89
#